data_c3a48c78c8f964d58ba7ac4ad784b291
#
_entry.id   c3a48c78c8f964d58ba7ac4ad784b291
#
_cell.length_a   1.000
_cell.length_b   1.000
_cell.length_c   1.000
_cell.angle_alpha   90.00
_cell.angle_beta   90.00
_cell.angle_gamma   90.00
#
_symmetry.space_group_name_H-M   'P 1'
#
loop_
_entity.id
_entity.type
_entity.pdbx_description
1 polymer ?
#
loop_
_entity_poly.entity_id
_entity_poly.type
_entity_poly.pdbx_seq_one_letter_code
_entity_poly.pdbx_strand_id
1 'polypeptide(L)'
;MVFLRSTLSIVCCALLLSGCLTVRFVEEYDRVLDENLTALQGDLADFVARLGVNASKPEGQYGHADVQAFYARTDIAINGFVERAEMLDEDGSCKPTEYANKGIEKTVESAYEAVAALEIPYADAKELLEPLEDDAGNSVDLEAGNCTVVILKSLLSNFRILRYMHEDSGSLPPALSSITGAIIGDTIRIAIKNELIKKTRDE
;
A
#
# COMPACT_ATOMS: atom_id res chain seq x y z
N MET A 1 -17.58 -58.21 -23.02
CA MET A 1 -17.84 -56.84 -23.53
C MET A 1 -18.37 -55.85 -22.49
N VAL A 2 -18.84 -56.24 -21.37
CA VAL A 2 -19.40 -55.35 -20.31
C VAL A 2 -18.29 -54.65 -19.53
N PHE A 3 -17.14 -55.30 -19.26
CA PHE A 3 -16.03 -54.70 -18.52
C PHE A 3 -15.34 -53.53 -19.21
N LEU A 4 -15.29 -53.53 -20.53
CA LEU A 4 -14.61 -52.46 -21.31
C LEU A 4 -15.41 -51.15 -21.32
N ARG A 5 -16.73 -51.24 -21.19
CA ARG A 5 -17.62 -50.03 -21.11
C ARG A 5 -17.55 -49.33 -19.75
N SER A 6 -17.37 -50.11 -18.66
CA SER A 6 -17.31 -49.56 -17.31
C SER A 6 -16.01 -48.80 -17.06
N THR A 7 -14.87 -49.28 -17.56
CA THR A 7 -13.56 -48.60 -17.41
C THR A 7 -13.48 -47.30 -18.24
N LEU A 8 -14.08 -47.23 -19.40
CA LEU A 8 -14.10 -46.05 -20.23
C LEU A 8 -14.92 -44.91 -19.57
N SER A 9 -16.01 -45.25 -18.88
CA SER A 9 -16.86 -44.27 -18.19
C SER A 9 -16.15 -43.65 -16.97
N ILE A 10 -15.36 -44.43 -16.24
CA ILE A 10 -14.60 -43.95 -15.05
C ILE A 10 -13.46 -43.00 -15.50
N VAL A 11 -12.76 -43.32 -16.59
CA VAL A 11 -11.68 -42.48 -17.14
C VAL A 11 -12.25 -41.13 -17.65
N CYS A 12 -13.42 -41.17 -18.28
CA CYS A 12 -14.06 -39.93 -18.77
C CYS A 12 -14.53 -39.01 -17.62
N CYS A 13 -15.07 -39.59 -16.52
CA CYS A 13 -15.40 -38.81 -15.32
C CYS A 13 -14.17 -38.23 -14.60
N ALA A 14 -13.06 -38.96 -14.56
CA ALA A 14 -11.82 -38.49 -13.97
C ALA A 14 -11.19 -37.32 -14.77
N LEU A 15 -11.31 -37.35 -16.10
CA LEU A 15 -10.85 -36.25 -16.97
C LEU A 15 -11.74 -34.99 -16.89
N LEU A 16 -13.02 -35.14 -16.58
CA LEU A 16 -13.93 -33.99 -16.41
C LEU A 16 -13.76 -33.31 -15.03
N LEU A 17 -13.28 -34.03 -14.03
CA LEU A 17 -13.01 -33.47 -12.70
C LEU A 17 -11.66 -32.76 -12.62
N SER A 18 -10.72 -33.03 -13.52
CA SER A 18 -9.42 -32.33 -13.57
C SER A 18 -9.48 -30.96 -14.26
N GLY A 19 -10.61 -30.56 -14.85
CA GLY A 19 -10.76 -29.29 -15.56
C GLY A 19 -11.15 -28.08 -14.69
N CYS A 20 -11.38 -28.25 -13.38
CA CYS A 20 -11.87 -27.17 -12.51
C CYS A 20 -10.88 -26.64 -11.48
N LEU A 21 -9.61 -27.06 -11.55
CA LEU A 21 -8.56 -26.44 -10.73
C LEU A 21 -7.87 -25.32 -11.55
N THR A 22 -8.58 -24.22 -11.77
CA THR A 22 -7.91 -22.96 -12.06
C THR A 22 -7.24 -22.51 -10.77
N VAL A 23 -5.98 -22.89 -10.59
CA VAL A 23 -5.14 -22.32 -9.54
C VAL A 23 -4.96 -20.85 -9.92
N ARG A 24 -5.73 -19.95 -9.31
CA ARG A 24 -5.52 -18.51 -9.43
C ARG A 24 -4.27 -18.17 -8.61
N PHE A 25 -3.16 -17.90 -9.28
CA PHE A 25 -1.90 -17.42 -8.68
C PHE A 25 -1.80 -15.89 -8.62
N VAL A 26 -2.91 -15.16 -8.76
CA VAL A 26 -2.92 -13.70 -8.87
C VAL A 26 -4.02 -13.16 -7.95
N GLU A 27 -3.66 -12.17 -7.15
CA GLU A 27 -4.61 -11.38 -6.37
C GLU A 27 -5.74 -10.85 -7.27
N GLU A 28 -6.99 -10.90 -6.79
CA GLU A 28 -8.14 -10.35 -7.50
C GLU A 28 -8.09 -8.81 -7.50
N TYR A 29 -8.57 -8.22 -8.61
CA TYR A 29 -8.75 -6.77 -8.72
C TYR A 29 -9.80 -6.27 -7.73
N ASP A 30 -9.44 -5.31 -6.91
CA ASP A 30 -10.36 -4.64 -5.99
C ASP A 30 -10.73 -3.25 -6.49
N ARG A 31 -11.90 -3.14 -7.14
CA ARG A 31 -12.42 -1.87 -7.64
C ARG A 31 -12.63 -0.83 -6.54
N VAL A 32 -13.06 -1.27 -5.36
CA VAL A 32 -13.31 -0.34 -4.23
C VAL A 32 -12.00 0.26 -3.75
N LEU A 33 -10.95 -0.55 -3.67
CA LEU A 33 -9.62 -0.08 -3.31
C LEU A 33 -9.06 0.89 -4.36
N ASP A 34 -9.17 0.57 -5.65
CA ASP A 34 -8.71 1.42 -6.76
C ASP A 34 -9.40 2.81 -6.76
N GLU A 35 -10.73 2.83 -6.66
CA GLU A 35 -11.51 4.07 -6.59
C GLU A 35 -11.12 4.93 -5.37
N ASN A 36 -10.96 4.30 -4.20
CA ASN A 36 -10.60 5.00 -2.97
C ASN A 36 -9.15 5.50 -2.98
N LEU A 37 -8.20 4.73 -3.52
CA LEU A 37 -6.81 5.18 -3.69
C LEU A 37 -6.72 6.37 -4.65
N THR A 38 -7.51 6.37 -5.71
CA THR A 38 -7.58 7.49 -6.66
C THR A 38 -8.11 8.76 -5.98
N ALA A 39 -9.16 8.64 -5.15
CA ALA A 39 -9.68 9.76 -4.37
C ALA A 39 -8.65 10.25 -3.34
N LEU A 40 -8.02 9.33 -2.59
CA LEU A 40 -7.00 9.66 -1.61
C LEU A 40 -5.80 10.39 -2.24
N GLN A 41 -5.39 10.01 -3.46
CA GLN A 41 -4.32 10.71 -4.18
C GLN A 41 -4.64 12.18 -4.39
N GLY A 42 -5.87 12.49 -4.81
CA GLY A 42 -6.33 13.88 -4.97
C GLY A 42 -6.33 14.64 -3.66
N ASP A 43 -6.94 14.05 -2.62
CA ASP A 43 -7.05 14.68 -1.30
C ASP A 43 -5.69 14.97 -0.67
N LEU A 44 -4.73 14.03 -0.78
CA LEU A 44 -3.37 14.20 -0.27
C LEU A 44 -2.59 15.26 -1.07
N ALA A 45 -2.71 15.27 -2.39
CA ALA A 45 -2.06 16.28 -3.22
C ALA A 45 -2.55 17.69 -2.86
N ASP A 46 -3.85 17.88 -2.72
CA ASP A 46 -4.46 19.15 -2.31
C ASP A 46 -4.06 19.56 -0.90
N PHE A 47 -4.03 18.60 0.03
CA PHE A 47 -3.63 18.84 1.42
C PHE A 47 -2.18 19.30 1.50
N VAL A 48 -1.25 18.57 0.90
CA VAL A 48 0.19 18.91 0.91
C VAL A 48 0.45 20.24 0.23
N ALA A 49 -0.22 20.54 -0.89
CA ALA A 49 -0.13 21.83 -1.56
C ALA A 49 -0.61 22.98 -0.64
N ARG A 50 -1.73 22.80 0.06
CA ARG A 50 -2.25 23.78 1.03
C ARG A 50 -1.31 23.99 2.21
N LEU A 51 -0.69 22.95 2.74
CA LEU A 51 0.31 23.07 3.81
C LEU A 51 1.49 23.94 3.36
N GLY A 52 2.05 23.69 2.16
CA GLY A 52 3.15 24.46 1.63
C GLY A 52 2.81 25.94 1.42
N VAL A 53 1.62 26.24 0.89
CA VAL A 53 1.17 27.63 0.67
C VAL A 53 0.86 28.36 1.98
N ASN A 54 0.42 27.66 3.01
CA ASN A 54 0.02 28.22 4.30
C ASN A 54 1.05 27.97 5.41
N ALA A 55 2.28 27.57 5.10
CA ALA A 55 3.30 27.21 6.10
C ALA A 55 3.55 28.30 7.16
N SER A 56 3.42 29.58 6.79
CA SER A 56 3.55 30.73 7.71
C SER A 56 2.24 31.21 8.33
N LYS A 57 1.11 30.54 8.06
CA LYS A 57 -0.22 30.92 8.55
C LYS A 57 -0.75 29.88 9.52
N PRO A 58 -1.73 30.24 10.40
CA PRO A 58 -2.33 29.29 11.32
C PRO A 58 -2.89 28.04 10.65
N GLU A 59 -3.48 28.18 9.46
CA GLU A 59 -4.09 27.08 8.68
C GLU A 59 -3.08 26.06 8.17
N GLY A 60 -1.79 26.39 8.14
CA GLY A 60 -0.71 25.51 7.77
C GLY A 60 0.07 24.94 8.95
N GLN A 61 -0.31 25.28 10.19
CA GLN A 61 0.37 24.78 11.38
C GLN A 61 -0.18 23.40 11.78
N TYR A 62 0.70 22.54 12.32
CA TYR A 62 0.31 21.20 12.78
C TYR A 62 -0.85 21.22 13.78
N GLY A 63 -0.85 22.17 14.72
CA GLY A 63 -1.90 22.30 15.74
C GLY A 63 -3.25 22.80 15.23
N HIS A 64 -3.40 23.16 13.95
CA HIS A 64 -4.68 23.60 13.41
C HIS A 64 -5.68 22.44 13.33
N ALA A 65 -6.94 22.69 13.74
CA ALA A 65 -7.95 21.64 13.86
C ALA A 65 -8.21 20.88 12.56
N ASP A 66 -8.25 21.58 11.41
CA ASP A 66 -8.46 20.93 10.10
C ASP A 66 -7.27 20.08 9.68
N VAL A 67 -6.04 20.48 10.06
CA VAL A 67 -4.82 19.72 9.82
C VAL A 67 -4.84 18.42 10.64
N GLN A 68 -5.14 18.51 11.92
CA GLN A 68 -5.29 17.35 12.80
C GLN A 68 -6.38 16.40 12.32
N ALA A 69 -7.54 16.94 11.94
CA ALA A 69 -8.66 16.16 11.42
C ALA A 69 -8.31 15.46 10.12
N PHE A 70 -7.51 16.09 9.23
CA PHE A 70 -7.05 15.46 8.00
C PHE A 70 -6.11 14.29 8.29
N TYR A 71 -5.10 14.48 9.15
CA TYR A 71 -4.17 13.41 9.53
C TYR A 71 -4.91 12.22 10.14
N ALA A 72 -5.82 12.47 11.09
CA ALA A 72 -6.57 11.40 11.74
C ALA A 72 -7.44 10.60 10.75
N ARG A 73 -8.18 11.28 9.86
CA ARG A 73 -9.04 10.60 8.87
C ARG A 73 -8.23 9.81 7.87
N THR A 74 -7.11 10.36 7.41
CA THR A 74 -6.28 9.72 6.41
C THR A 74 -5.56 8.49 6.97
N ASP A 75 -5.06 8.56 8.21
CA ASP A 75 -4.47 7.39 8.88
C ASP A 75 -5.48 6.25 9.01
N ILE A 76 -6.71 6.55 9.44
CA ILE A 76 -7.81 5.57 9.50
C ILE A 76 -8.13 4.99 8.12
N ALA A 77 -8.19 5.83 7.09
CA ALA A 77 -8.50 5.38 5.74
C ALA A 77 -7.42 4.43 5.19
N ILE A 78 -6.14 4.76 5.35
CA ILE A 78 -5.03 3.92 4.87
C ILE A 78 -5.00 2.60 5.65
N ASN A 79 -5.18 2.62 6.98
CA ASN A 79 -5.29 1.38 7.78
C ASN A 79 -6.44 0.51 7.28
N GLY A 80 -7.62 1.08 7.01
CA GLY A 80 -8.75 0.33 6.44
C GLY A 80 -8.45 -0.27 5.06
N PHE A 81 -7.60 0.37 4.26
CA PHE A 81 -7.13 -0.21 2.99
C PHE A 81 -6.18 -1.39 3.22
N VAL A 82 -5.27 -1.29 4.20
CA VAL A 82 -4.39 -2.40 4.59
C VAL A 82 -5.22 -3.60 5.05
N GLU A 83 -6.12 -3.39 6.02
CA GLU A 83 -7.01 -4.45 6.53
C GLU A 83 -7.83 -5.10 5.42
N ARG A 84 -8.37 -4.29 4.50
CA ARG A 84 -9.13 -4.80 3.36
C ARG A 84 -8.26 -5.66 2.44
N ALA A 85 -7.04 -5.21 2.13
CA ALA A 85 -6.12 -5.97 1.30
C ALA A 85 -5.69 -7.29 1.97
N GLU A 86 -5.46 -7.27 3.29
CA GLU A 86 -5.15 -8.47 4.08
C GLU A 86 -6.30 -9.47 4.09
N MET A 87 -7.57 -9.00 4.17
CA MET A 87 -8.76 -9.88 4.13
C MET A 87 -8.96 -10.55 2.76
N LEU A 88 -8.51 -9.92 1.68
CA LEU A 88 -8.66 -10.45 0.32
C LEU A 88 -7.48 -11.35 -0.09
N ASP A 89 -6.45 -11.42 0.74
CA ASP A 89 -5.27 -12.24 0.52
C ASP A 89 -5.48 -13.65 1.08
N GLU A 90 -6.16 -14.50 0.33
CA GLU A 90 -6.37 -15.91 0.73
C GLU A 90 -5.11 -16.77 0.54
N ASP A 91 -4.17 -16.40 -0.33
CA ASP A 91 -3.06 -17.28 -0.76
C ASP A 91 -1.63 -16.70 -0.53
N GLY A 92 -1.49 -15.48 -0.02
CA GLY A 92 -0.20 -14.90 0.45
C GLY A 92 0.93 -14.80 -0.59
N SER A 93 0.66 -14.94 -1.87
CA SER A 93 1.70 -14.95 -2.88
C SER A 93 1.59 -13.77 -3.85
N CYS A 94 2.34 -12.71 -3.58
CA CYS A 94 2.60 -11.71 -4.60
C CYS A 94 3.67 -12.21 -5.58
N LYS A 95 3.34 -12.21 -6.87
CA LYS A 95 4.34 -12.25 -7.94
C LYS A 95 4.32 -10.91 -8.66
N PRO A 96 4.96 -9.88 -8.09
CA PRO A 96 4.94 -8.57 -8.68
C PRO A 96 5.59 -8.62 -10.05
N THR A 97 5.11 -7.78 -10.96
CA THR A 97 5.87 -7.50 -12.19
C THR A 97 7.21 -6.85 -11.80
N GLU A 98 8.25 -6.97 -12.64
CA GLU A 98 9.54 -6.29 -12.40
C GLU A 98 9.37 -4.79 -12.10
N TYR A 99 8.37 -4.16 -12.69
CA TYR A 99 8.02 -2.76 -12.43
C TYR A 99 7.47 -2.54 -11.02
N ALA A 100 6.57 -3.41 -10.56
CA ALA A 100 5.98 -3.31 -9.21
C ALA A 100 7.06 -3.57 -8.15
N ASN A 101 7.92 -4.56 -8.33
CA ASN A 101 9.05 -4.84 -7.42
C ASN A 101 9.92 -3.61 -7.22
N LYS A 102 10.43 -3.01 -8.30
CA LYS A 102 11.27 -1.80 -8.22
C LYS A 102 10.54 -0.64 -7.56
N GLY A 103 9.23 -0.53 -7.79
CA GLY A 103 8.40 0.50 -7.16
C GLY A 103 8.27 0.27 -5.67
N ILE A 104 7.99 -0.95 -5.24
CA ILE A 104 7.84 -1.34 -3.82
C ILE A 104 9.17 -1.14 -3.09
N GLU A 105 10.27 -1.72 -3.59
CA GLU A 105 11.61 -1.53 -3.02
C GLU A 105 11.91 -0.04 -2.78
N LYS A 106 11.69 0.79 -3.80
CA LYS A 106 11.92 2.23 -3.71
C LYS A 106 11.06 2.91 -2.64
N THR A 107 9.79 2.52 -2.48
CA THR A 107 8.91 3.16 -1.48
C THR A 107 9.25 2.73 -0.06
N VAL A 108 9.62 1.47 0.15
CA VAL A 108 10.11 0.95 1.42
C VAL A 108 11.45 1.61 1.78
N GLU A 109 12.42 1.60 0.85
CA GLU A 109 13.73 2.26 1.03
C GLU A 109 13.56 3.74 1.39
N SER A 110 12.66 4.46 0.69
CA SER A 110 12.38 5.87 0.97
C SER A 110 11.91 6.13 2.40
N ALA A 111 11.14 5.22 3.02
CA ALA A 111 10.71 5.36 4.41
C ALA A 111 11.89 5.22 5.37
N TYR A 112 12.76 4.22 5.18
CA TYR A 112 13.97 4.05 6.00
C TYR A 112 14.95 5.19 5.81
N GLU A 113 15.18 5.64 4.58
CA GLU A 113 16.04 6.79 4.28
C GLU A 113 15.53 8.08 4.93
N ALA A 114 14.21 8.32 4.90
CA ALA A 114 13.59 9.49 5.53
C ALA A 114 13.81 9.49 7.05
N VAL A 115 13.57 8.34 7.70
CA VAL A 115 13.80 8.19 9.15
C VAL A 115 15.27 8.43 9.51
N ALA A 116 16.20 7.88 8.73
CA ALA A 116 17.64 8.07 8.94
C ALA A 116 18.08 9.53 8.70
N ALA A 117 17.59 10.16 7.62
CA ALA A 117 17.96 11.54 7.26
C ALA A 117 17.44 12.59 8.24
N LEU A 118 16.32 12.29 8.90
CA LEU A 118 15.70 13.16 9.89
C LEU A 118 16.26 12.95 11.31
N GLU A 119 17.18 12.00 11.49
CA GLU A 119 17.74 11.64 12.80
C GLU A 119 16.64 11.34 13.84
N ILE A 120 15.55 10.71 13.41
CA ILE A 120 14.39 10.42 14.26
C ILE A 120 14.82 9.51 15.43
N PRO A 121 14.44 9.82 16.67
CA PRO A 121 14.75 8.97 17.82
C PRO A 121 14.28 7.53 17.61
N TYR A 122 15.06 6.55 18.10
CA TYR A 122 14.79 5.12 17.86
C TYR A 122 13.37 4.68 18.23
N ALA A 123 12.80 5.22 19.32
CA ALA A 123 11.44 4.87 19.76
C ALA A 123 10.39 5.31 18.73
N ASP A 124 10.51 6.54 18.23
CA ASP A 124 9.60 7.12 17.25
C ASP A 124 9.82 6.48 15.87
N ALA A 125 11.09 6.24 15.50
CA ALA A 125 11.44 5.53 14.27
C ALA A 125 10.80 4.14 14.20
N LYS A 126 10.80 3.40 15.31
CA LYS A 126 10.17 2.10 15.40
C LYS A 126 8.67 2.17 15.16
N GLU A 127 7.96 3.14 15.76
CA GLU A 127 6.51 3.32 15.54
C GLU A 127 6.19 3.69 14.09
N LEU A 128 7.02 4.54 13.48
CA LEU A 128 6.83 4.98 12.08
C LEU A 128 7.07 3.86 11.07
N LEU A 129 7.98 2.93 11.37
CA LEU A 129 8.37 1.82 10.49
C LEU A 129 7.63 0.51 10.81
N GLU A 130 6.91 0.43 11.95
CA GLU A 130 6.14 -0.74 12.36
C GLU A 130 5.30 -1.35 11.22
N PRO A 131 4.62 -0.56 10.36
CA PRO A 131 3.86 -1.14 9.24
C PRO A 131 4.73 -1.92 8.25
N LEU A 132 6.04 -1.66 8.20
CA LEU A 132 7.02 -2.29 7.31
C LEU A 132 7.79 -3.43 7.96
N GLU A 133 7.47 -3.79 9.19
CA GLU A 133 8.11 -4.87 9.93
C GLU A 133 7.14 -6.05 10.08
N ASP A 134 7.70 -7.27 10.15
CA ASP A 134 6.95 -8.46 10.54
C ASP A 134 6.79 -8.54 12.07
N ASP A 135 6.04 -9.54 12.57
CA ASP A 135 5.84 -9.76 14.01
C ASP A 135 7.14 -9.99 14.80
N ALA A 136 8.23 -10.33 14.12
CA ALA A 136 9.56 -10.51 14.69
C ALA A 136 10.44 -9.24 14.62
N GLY A 137 9.94 -8.15 14.03
CA GLY A 137 10.64 -6.88 13.82
C GLY A 137 11.66 -6.92 12.69
N ASN A 138 11.52 -7.84 11.74
CA ASN A 138 12.28 -7.83 10.50
C ASN A 138 11.53 -7.04 9.42
N SER A 139 12.25 -6.46 8.46
CA SER A 139 11.63 -5.85 7.30
C SER A 139 10.75 -6.86 6.56
N VAL A 140 9.55 -6.44 6.15
CA VAL A 140 8.61 -7.29 5.40
C VAL A 140 9.32 -7.91 4.19
N ASP A 141 9.24 -9.24 4.08
CA ASP A 141 9.76 -9.96 2.93
C ASP A 141 8.92 -9.64 1.69
N LEU A 142 9.51 -8.91 0.76
CA LEU A 142 8.87 -8.49 -0.48
C LEU A 142 8.52 -9.67 -1.41
N GLU A 143 9.17 -10.83 -1.22
CA GLU A 143 8.93 -12.03 -2.03
C GLU A 143 7.83 -12.93 -1.45
N ALA A 144 7.55 -12.82 -0.14
CA ALA A 144 6.64 -13.71 0.58
C ALA A 144 5.26 -13.11 0.84
N GLY A 145 5.02 -11.82 0.57
CA GLY A 145 3.80 -11.11 0.95
C GLY A 145 2.90 -10.71 -0.23
N ASN A 146 1.67 -10.32 0.10
CA ASN A 146 0.75 -9.66 -0.83
C ASN A 146 1.31 -8.29 -1.24
N CYS A 147 1.53 -8.07 -2.54
CA CYS A 147 2.08 -6.82 -3.06
C CYS A 147 1.25 -5.60 -2.66
N THR A 148 -0.08 -5.70 -2.71
CA THR A 148 -0.96 -4.60 -2.34
C THR A 148 -0.81 -4.26 -0.87
N VAL A 149 -0.74 -5.25 0.02
CA VAL A 149 -0.51 -5.05 1.46
C VAL A 149 0.81 -4.33 1.70
N VAL A 150 1.90 -4.79 1.09
CA VAL A 150 3.23 -4.16 1.25
C VAL A 150 3.24 -2.72 0.76
N ILE A 151 2.63 -2.43 -0.39
CA ILE A 151 2.52 -1.07 -0.93
C ILE A 151 1.71 -0.18 0.01
N LEU A 152 0.59 -0.68 0.55
CA LEU A 152 -0.27 0.08 1.46
C LEU A 152 0.39 0.31 2.82
N LYS A 153 1.12 -0.67 3.35
CA LYS A 153 1.94 -0.50 4.55
C LYS A 153 3.05 0.54 4.34
N SER A 154 3.69 0.54 3.16
CA SER A 154 4.64 1.60 2.79
C SER A 154 3.98 2.98 2.70
N LEU A 155 2.77 3.05 2.16
CA LEU A 155 1.98 4.29 2.13
C LEU A 155 1.69 4.81 3.53
N LEU A 156 1.26 3.92 4.43
CA LEU A 156 0.97 4.25 5.83
C LEU A 156 2.22 4.79 6.55
N SER A 157 3.36 4.10 6.42
CA SER A 157 4.63 4.53 7.00
C SER A 157 5.06 5.91 6.47
N ASN A 158 5.08 6.11 5.16
CA ASN A 158 5.43 7.40 4.55
C ASN A 158 4.48 8.53 4.97
N PHE A 159 3.18 8.24 5.15
CA PHE A 159 2.21 9.21 5.63
C PHE A 159 2.44 9.58 7.11
N ARG A 160 2.77 8.60 7.96
CA ARG A 160 3.12 8.84 9.37
C ARG A 160 4.42 9.64 9.51
N ILE A 161 5.42 9.38 8.67
CA ILE A 161 6.65 10.19 8.60
C ILE A 161 6.33 11.64 8.23
N LEU A 162 5.48 11.88 7.23
CA LEU A 162 5.01 13.23 6.88
C LEU A 162 4.37 13.93 8.08
N ARG A 163 3.48 13.23 8.79
CA ARG A 163 2.83 13.76 10.01
C ARG A 163 3.85 14.11 11.08
N TYR A 164 4.78 13.19 11.37
CA TYR A 164 5.86 13.39 12.34
C TYR A 164 6.69 14.64 12.01
N MET A 165 7.13 14.78 10.76
CA MET A 165 7.88 15.97 10.31
C MET A 165 7.10 17.26 10.50
N HIS A 166 5.79 17.23 10.24
CA HIS A 166 4.94 18.40 10.42
C HIS A 166 4.73 18.74 11.91
N GLU A 167 4.59 17.72 12.76
CA GLU A 167 4.49 17.86 14.20
C GLU A 167 5.76 18.44 14.82
N ASP A 168 6.91 17.86 14.49
CA ASP A 168 8.22 18.27 15.01
C ASP A 168 8.58 19.69 14.59
N SER A 169 8.36 20.06 13.35
CA SER A 169 8.66 21.40 12.82
C SER A 169 7.56 22.43 13.07
N GLY A 170 6.37 22.01 13.50
CA GLY A 170 5.17 22.85 13.66
C GLY A 170 4.55 23.32 12.36
N SER A 171 5.29 23.35 11.26
CA SER A 171 4.81 23.72 9.90
C SER A 171 5.64 23.03 8.85
N LEU A 172 5.04 22.76 7.67
CA LEU A 172 5.75 22.16 6.53
C LEU A 172 6.18 23.25 5.53
N PRO A 173 7.48 23.58 5.45
CA PRO A 173 7.98 24.48 4.43
C PRO A 173 7.69 23.96 3.00
N PRO A 174 7.49 24.85 2.00
CA PRO A 174 7.14 24.46 0.64
C PRO A 174 8.07 23.41 0.01
N ALA A 175 9.37 23.47 0.30
CA ALA A 175 10.33 22.49 -0.20
C ALA A 175 10.08 21.09 0.38
N LEU A 176 9.85 20.96 1.69
CA LEU A 176 9.55 19.68 2.34
C LEU A 176 8.18 19.15 1.93
N SER A 177 7.15 20.02 1.85
CA SER A 177 5.83 19.61 1.39
C SER A 177 5.86 19.07 -0.03
N SER A 178 6.68 19.65 -0.91
CA SER A 178 6.84 19.17 -2.29
C SER A 178 7.52 17.78 -2.34
N ILE A 179 8.59 17.57 -1.57
CA ILE A 179 9.32 16.30 -1.56
C ILE A 179 8.45 15.19 -0.98
N THR A 180 7.86 15.40 0.19
CA THR A 180 7.01 14.40 0.85
C THR A 180 5.74 14.11 0.04
N GLY A 181 5.14 15.14 -0.56
CA GLY A 181 4.01 14.97 -1.47
C GLY A 181 4.36 14.14 -2.71
N ALA A 182 5.57 14.27 -3.24
CA ALA A 182 6.05 13.46 -4.35
C ALA A 182 6.21 11.99 -3.94
N ILE A 183 6.84 11.69 -2.79
CA ILE A 183 7.04 10.32 -2.29
C ILE A 183 5.69 9.63 -2.06
N ILE A 184 4.77 10.28 -1.34
CA ILE A 184 3.45 9.72 -1.06
C ILE A 184 2.65 9.54 -2.36
N GLY A 185 2.68 10.55 -3.25
CA GLY A 185 2.02 10.48 -4.55
C GLY A 185 2.55 9.36 -5.45
N ASP A 186 3.85 9.09 -5.41
CA ASP A 186 4.47 7.96 -6.12
C ASP A 186 4.02 6.62 -5.54
N THR A 187 3.98 6.49 -4.21
CA THR A 187 3.52 5.27 -3.53
C THR A 187 2.06 4.96 -3.88
N ILE A 188 1.16 5.94 -3.82
CA ILE A 188 -0.25 5.74 -4.22
C ILE A 188 -0.36 5.37 -5.70
N ARG A 189 0.43 5.99 -6.56
CA ARG A 189 0.44 5.68 -8.01
C ARG A 189 0.89 4.25 -8.28
N ILE A 190 1.82 3.72 -7.49
CA ILE A 190 2.24 2.32 -7.55
C ILE A 190 1.10 1.40 -7.12
N ALA A 191 0.39 1.73 -6.02
CA ALA A 191 -0.78 0.98 -5.56
C ALA A 191 -1.89 0.93 -6.64
N ILE A 192 -2.27 2.07 -7.20
CA ILE A 192 -3.27 2.14 -8.28
C ILE A 192 -2.84 1.32 -9.50
N LYS A 193 -1.56 1.43 -9.92
CA LYS A 193 -1.07 0.64 -11.05
C LYS A 193 -1.06 -0.86 -10.77
N ASN A 194 -0.79 -1.27 -9.53
CA ASN A 194 -0.87 -2.67 -9.14
C ASN A 194 -2.30 -3.20 -9.31
N GLU A 195 -3.31 -2.45 -8.87
CA GLU A 195 -4.70 -2.82 -9.07
C GLU A 195 -5.10 -2.86 -10.55
N LEU A 196 -4.66 -1.91 -11.37
CA LEU A 196 -4.93 -1.91 -12.81
C LEU A 196 -4.28 -3.11 -13.54
N ILE A 197 -3.10 -3.56 -13.09
CA ILE A 197 -2.46 -4.77 -13.63
C ILE A 197 -3.30 -6.02 -13.31
N LYS A 198 -3.84 -6.12 -12.09
CA LYS A 198 -4.75 -7.21 -11.72
C LYS A 198 -5.98 -7.22 -12.62
N LYS A 199 -6.61 -6.06 -12.83
CA LYS A 199 -7.77 -5.91 -13.71
C LYS A 199 -7.53 -6.43 -15.12
N THR A 200 -6.38 -6.11 -15.74
CA THR A 200 -6.06 -6.55 -17.12
C THR A 200 -5.74 -8.03 -17.24
N ARG A 201 -5.52 -8.73 -16.13
CA ARG A 201 -5.29 -10.18 -16.11
C ARG A 201 -6.58 -10.97 -15.89
N ASP A 202 -7.61 -10.34 -15.34
CA ASP A 202 -8.93 -10.96 -15.12
C ASP A 202 -9.84 -10.87 -16.37
N GLU A 203 -9.47 -10.06 -17.38
CA GLU A 203 -10.13 -9.97 -18.71
C GLU A 203 -9.54 -10.99 -19.70
#